data_cf598a176510148bf55be8be8254755e
#
_entry.id   cf598a176510148bf55be8be8254755e
#
_cell.length_a   1.000
_cell.length_b   1.000
_cell.length_c   1.000
_cell.angle_alpha   90.00
_cell.angle_beta   90.00
_cell.angle_gamma   90.00
#
_symmetry.space_group_name_H-M   'P 1'
#
loop_
_entity.id
_entity.type
_entity.pdbx_description
1 polymer ?
#
loop_
_entity_poly.entity_id
_entity_poly.type
_entity_poly.pdbx_seq_one_letter_code
_entity_poly.pdbx_strand_id
1 'polypeptide(L)'
;MPAGRAHGPRPRAALAARRPIARLGLPHREASNSFLAMPSPDHAAADAVAKESRLADWFRAHGSALIGFSGGVDSAYLACVALDTLGAAHTLAVIGRSASYPAAQWARAREVADRFGVPVLEVDTDEMNDPRYAANPVNRCYFCKSELWGRLAPIAAARGLAVVVDGTNADDLGDHRPGAQAARERGVHSPLAELGFTKDEIRARSAARGIPTWDQPSSPCLSSRLPYGTAVTSLRLRRVEEAEAALRALGIEGNLRVRYFGDLAKVELDPGPRT
;
A
#
# COMPACT_ATOMS: atom_id res chain seq x y z
N MET A 1 -29.16 -66.11 0.90
CA MET A 1 -29.08 -66.82 -0.38
C MET A 1 -28.99 -65.80 -1.47
N PRO A 2 -27.83 -65.57 -2.11
CA PRO A 2 -27.67 -64.54 -3.13
C PRO A 2 -27.94 -65.09 -4.53
N ALA A 3 -28.66 -64.33 -5.35
CA ALA A 3 -28.92 -64.62 -6.75
C ALA A 3 -27.79 -64.10 -7.62
N GLY A 4 -27.26 -64.96 -8.49
CA GLY A 4 -26.17 -64.70 -9.40
C GLY A 4 -26.54 -63.77 -10.55
N ARG A 5 -25.57 -62.99 -10.98
CA ARG A 5 -25.61 -62.16 -12.21
C ARG A 5 -24.76 -62.79 -13.29
N ALA A 6 -25.43 -63.14 -14.41
CA ALA A 6 -24.83 -63.66 -15.61
C ALA A 6 -24.02 -62.57 -16.36
N HIS A 7 -22.82 -62.96 -16.84
CA HIS A 7 -22.04 -62.23 -17.79
C HIS A 7 -22.48 -62.50 -19.24
N GLY A 8 -22.92 -61.46 -19.96
CA GLY A 8 -23.10 -61.43 -21.38
C GLY A 8 -21.87 -60.99 -22.16
N PRO A 9 -21.65 -61.41 -23.41
CA PRO A 9 -20.41 -61.18 -24.14
C PRO A 9 -20.35 -59.81 -24.77
N ARG A 10 -19.12 -59.22 -24.78
CA ARG A 10 -18.79 -57.95 -25.39
C ARG A 10 -18.71 -58.03 -26.92
N PRO A 11 -19.24 -57.09 -27.69
CA PRO A 11 -19.04 -56.98 -29.12
C PRO A 11 -17.66 -56.56 -29.51
N ARG A 12 -17.08 -57.10 -30.54
CA ARG A 12 -15.82 -56.84 -31.20
C ARG A 12 -15.91 -55.48 -31.94
N ALA A 13 -14.96 -54.58 -31.70
CA ALA A 13 -14.81 -53.34 -32.44
C ALA A 13 -14.29 -53.60 -33.85
N ALA A 14 -14.99 -53.04 -34.85
CA ALA A 14 -14.57 -53.05 -36.25
C ALA A 14 -13.52 -52.00 -36.51
N LEU A 15 -12.45 -52.40 -37.21
CA LEU A 15 -11.33 -51.57 -37.61
C LEU A 15 -11.75 -50.71 -38.83
N ALA A 16 -11.99 -49.40 -38.67
CA ALA A 16 -12.28 -48.48 -39.77
C ALA A 16 -11.00 -47.90 -40.34
N ALA A 17 -10.84 -48.05 -41.67
CA ALA A 17 -9.70 -47.60 -42.45
C ALA A 17 -9.54 -46.06 -42.41
N ARG A 18 -8.34 -45.58 -42.11
CA ARG A 18 -7.97 -44.17 -42.12
C ARG A 18 -7.77 -43.69 -43.56
N ARG A 19 -8.53 -42.67 -43.97
CA ARG A 19 -8.31 -41.88 -45.18
C ARG A 19 -7.19 -40.85 -44.93
N PRO A 20 -6.33 -40.53 -45.88
CA PRO A 20 -5.30 -39.50 -45.72
C PRO A 20 -5.93 -38.11 -45.74
N ILE A 21 -5.60 -37.29 -44.76
CA ILE A 21 -6.01 -35.88 -44.70
C ILE A 21 -5.04 -35.05 -45.55
N ALA A 22 -5.57 -34.38 -46.57
CA ALA A 22 -4.85 -33.42 -47.39
C ALA A 22 -4.39 -32.26 -46.50
N ARG A 23 -3.08 -31.93 -46.54
CA ARG A 23 -2.51 -30.73 -45.92
C ARG A 23 -2.98 -29.49 -46.70
N LEU A 24 -3.92 -28.75 -46.13
CA LEU A 24 -4.14 -27.35 -46.54
C LEU A 24 -3.02 -26.49 -45.92
N GLY A 25 -2.20 -25.91 -46.79
CA GLY A 25 -1.21 -24.92 -46.42
C GLY A 25 -1.90 -23.64 -45.90
N LEU A 26 -1.76 -23.39 -44.63
CA LEU A 26 -2.09 -22.07 -44.01
C LEU A 26 -0.93 -21.11 -44.26
N PRO A 27 -1.20 -19.85 -44.65
CA PRO A 27 -0.14 -18.88 -44.79
C PRO A 27 0.49 -18.60 -43.41
N HIS A 28 1.82 -18.62 -43.34
CA HIS A 28 2.59 -18.16 -42.21
C HIS A 28 2.25 -16.70 -41.95
N ARG A 29 1.40 -16.44 -40.96
CA ARG A 29 1.35 -15.13 -40.31
C ARG A 29 2.62 -15.01 -39.49
N GLU A 30 3.53 -14.18 -39.93
CA GLU A 30 4.60 -13.67 -39.08
C GLU A 30 3.93 -13.01 -37.89
N ALA A 31 4.00 -13.66 -36.71
CA ALA A 31 3.69 -13.04 -35.46
C ALA A 31 4.78 -11.97 -35.22
N SER A 32 4.43 -10.72 -35.51
CA SER A 32 5.21 -9.59 -35.04
C SER A 32 5.23 -9.64 -33.52
N ASN A 33 6.32 -10.21 -33.00
CA ASN A 33 6.65 -10.24 -31.59
C ASN A 33 7.03 -8.81 -31.19
N SER A 34 6.05 -7.93 -30.99
CA SER A 34 6.28 -6.67 -30.30
C SER A 34 6.54 -6.97 -28.83
N PHE A 35 7.72 -7.47 -28.53
CA PHE A 35 8.30 -7.34 -27.20
C PHE A 35 8.35 -5.84 -26.93
N LEU A 36 7.42 -5.35 -26.11
CA LEU A 36 7.56 -4.04 -25.45
C LEU A 36 8.87 -4.11 -24.69
N ALA A 37 9.92 -3.55 -25.28
CA ALA A 37 11.23 -3.47 -24.65
C ALA A 37 11.03 -2.75 -23.31
N MET A 38 11.39 -3.40 -22.21
CA MET A 38 11.46 -2.74 -20.91
C MET A 38 12.36 -1.50 -21.06
N PRO A 39 11.93 -0.32 -20.61
CA PRO A 39 12.74 0.88 -20.70
C PRO A 39 14.09 0.64 -20.02
N SER A 40 15.16 1.18 -20.61
CA SER A 40 16.48 1.10 -19.97
C SER A 40 16.48 1.76 -18.60
N PRO A 41 17.32 1.35 -17.63
CA PRO A 41 17.39 1.95 -16.31
C PRO A 41 17.57 3.48 -16.36
N ASP A 42 18.33 3.99 -17.31
CA ASP A 42 18.56 5.43 -17.50
C ASP A 42 17.27 6.15 -17.95
N HIS A 43 16.47 5.50 -18.79
CA HIS A 43 15.20 6.08 -19.25
C HIS A 43 14.15 6.12 -18.11
N ALA A 44 14.08 5.06 -17.30
CA ALA A 44 13.21 5.02 -16.13
C ALA A 44 13.61 6.09 -15.09
N ALA A 45 14.90 6.31 -14.87
CA ALA A 45 15.39 7.34 -13.97
C ALA A 45 15.06 8.76 -14.49
N ALA A 46 15.20 9.00 -15.80
CA ALA A 46 14.86 10.28 -16.42
C ALA A 46 13.34 10.56 -16.33
N ASP A 47 12.51 9.54 -16.50
CA ASP A 47 11.05 9.67 -16.37
C ASP A 47 10.63 10.00 -14.92
N ALA A 48 11.25 9.37 -13.93
CA ALA A 48 11.01 9.67 -12.51
C ALA A 48 11.37 11.12 -12.15
N VAL A 49 12.46 11.68 -12.72
CA VAL A 49 12.83 13.09 -12.55
C VAL A 49 11.80 14.01 -13.20
N ALA A 50 11.34 13.68 -14.43
CA ALA A 50 10.32 14.46 -15.12
C ALA A 50 8.99 14.44 -14.35
N LYS A 51 8.60 13.29 -13.77
CA LYS A 51 7.42 13.18 -12.91
C LYS A 51 7.56 14.03 -11.64
N GLU A 52 8.75 14.08 -11.02
CA GLU A 52 8.99 14.94 -9.86
C GLU A 52 8.85 16.42 -10.19
N SER A 53 9.31 16.86 -11.37
CA SER A 53 9.09 18.23 -11.82
C SER A 53 7.60 18.54 -11.99
N ARG A 54 6.84 17.61 -12.56
CA ARG A 54 5.37 17.74 -12.67
C ARG A 54 4.67 17.75 -11.30
N LEU A 55 5.18 17.00 -10.34
CA LEU A 55 4.66 17.02 -8.97
C LEU A 55 4.90 18.37 -8.30
N ALA A 56 6.08 18.95 -8.50
CA ALA A 56 6.38 20.32 -8.03
C ALA A 56 5.45 21.35 -8.71
N ASP A 57 5.20 21.24 -10.01
CA ASP A 57 4.27 22.12 -10.71
C ASP A 57 2.83 21.94 -10.20
N TRP A 58 2.41 20.71 -9.92
CA TRP A 58 1.14 20.41 -9.29
C TRP A 58 0.98 21.13 -7.95
N PHE A 59 2.00 21.07 -7.07
CA PHE A 59 1.99 21.80 -5.81
C PHE A 59 1.97 23.32 -6.00
N ARG A 60 2.77 23.87 -6.91
CA ARG A 60 2.75 25.31 -7.21
C ARG A 60 1.38 25.81 -7.65
N ALA A 61 0.69 25.03 -8.49
CA ALA A 61 -0.64 25.36 -8.95
C ALA A 61 -1.70 25.42 -7.82
N HIS A 62 -1.52 24.67 -6.74
CA HIS A 62 -2.41 24.68 -5.58
C HIS A 62 -1.98 25.67 -4.48
N GLY A 63 -0.71 26.05 -4.42
CA GLY A 63 -0.18 27.07 -3.53
C GLY A 63 0.06 26.64 -2.08
N SER A 64 -0.74 25.72 -1.52
CA SER A 64 -0.55 25.22 -0.15
C SER A 64 -1.19 23.84 0.04
N ALA A 65 -0.63 22.99 0.91
CA ALA A 65 -1.07 21.61 1.07
C ALA A 65 -1.03 21.13 2.52
N LEU A 66 -2.03 20.34 2.91
CA LEU A 66 -2.02 19.49 4.08
C LEU A 66 -1.80 18.04 3.61
N ILE A 67 -0.77 17.38 4.13
CA ILE A 67 -0.36 16.04 3.74
C ILE A 67 -0.72 15.03 4.84
N GLY A 68 -1.52 14.01 4.51
CA GLY A 68 -1.69 12.85 5.39
C GLY A 68 -0.38 12.07 5.49
N PHE A 69 0.30 12.17 6.63
CA PHE A 69 1.68 11.74 6.80
C PHE A 69 1.77 10.48 7.67
N SER A 70 2.11 9.36 7.08
CA SER A 70 2.26 8.09 7.78
C SER A 70 3.73 7.72 8.09
N GLY A 71 4.69 8.52 7.65
CA GLY A 71 6.11 8.20 7.77
C GLY A 71 6.58 7.04 6.88
N GLY A 72 5.72 6.50 6.03
CA GLY A 72 6.12 5.55 4.98
C GLY A 72 6.74 6.26 3.79
N VAL A 73 7.41 5.52 2.89
CA VAL A 73 8.18 6.07 1.78
C VAL A 73 7.37 7.07 0.93
N ASP A 74 6.12 6.75 0.59
CA ASP A 74 5.31 7.59 -0.30
C ASP A 74 4.96 8.93 0.34
N SER A 75 4.44 8.90 1.58
CA SER A 75 4.06 10.12 2.30
C SER A 75 5.27 10.97 2.69
N ALA A 76 6.42 10.34 2.97
CA ALA A 76 7.67 11.04 3.26
C ALA A 76 8.19 11.76 2.01
N TYR A 77 8.23 11.05 0.87
CA TYR A 77 8.60 11.65 -0.41
C TYR A 77 7.69 12.83 -0.78
N LEU A 78 6.38 12.61 -0.69
CA LEU A 78 5.37 13.63 -1.00
C LEU A 78 5.55 14.89 -0.13
N ALA A 79 5.76 14.71 1.18
CA ALA A 79 5.95 15.80 2.11
C ALA A 79 7.24 16.59 1.84
N CYS A 80 8.34 15.91 1.52
CA CYS A 80 9.60 16.56 1.18
C CYS A 80 9.50 17.37 -0.12
N VAL A 81 8.84 16.82 -1.17
CA VAL A 81 8.64 17.57 -2.43
C VAL A 81 7.72 18.76 -2.22
N ALA A 82 6.65 18.61 -1.42
CA ALA A 82 5.76 19.72 -1.09
C ALA A 82 6.52 20.83 -0.35
N LEU A 83 7.31 20.46 0.66
CA LEU A 83 8.11 21.42 1.43
C LEU A 83 9.11 22.18 0.55
N ASP A 84 9.87 21.48 -0.28
CA ASP A 84 10.84 22.11 -1.19
C ASP A 84 10.18 23.05 -2.20
N THR A 85 8.94 22.75 -2.57
CA THR A 85 8.22 23.51 -3.59
C THR A 85 7.48 24.72 -3.03
N LEU A 86 6.81 24.55 -1.88
CA LEU A 86 5.89 25.53 -1.30
C LEU A 86 6.50 26.27 -0.10
N GLY A 87 7.53 25.71 0.53
CA GLY A 87 8.09 26.18 1.79
C GLY A 87 7.24 25.80 3.01
N ALA A 88 7.83 25.99 4.20
CA ALA A 88 7.24 25.55 5.47
C ALA A 88 5.93 26.28 5.84
N ALA A 89 5.76 27.52 5.39
CA ALA A 89 4.54 28.29 5.67
C ALA A 89 3.29 27.76 4.94
N HIS A 90 3.50 27.04 3.84
CA HIS A 90 2.44 26.53 2.97
C HIS A 90 2.34 24.99 2.93
N THR A 91 3.10 24.32 3.81
CA THR A 91 3.15 22.87 3.90
C THR A 91 2.88 22.43 5.32
N LEU A 92 1.93 21.51 5.53
CA LEU A 92 1.66 20.90 6.82
C LEU A 92 1.50 19.40 6.66
N ALA A 93 2.36 18.62 7.29
CA ALA A 93 2.17 17.18 7.42
C ALA A 93 1.32 16.88 8.67
N VAL A 94 0.38 15.95 8.58
CA VAL A 94 -0.46 15.57 9.72
C VAL A 94 -0.35 14.07 9.96
N ILE A 95 0.05 13.70 11.18
CA ILE A 95 0.09 12.33 11.66
C ILE A 95 -1.21 12.06 12.43
N GLY A 96 -2.04 11.13 11.92
CA GLY A 96 -3.16 10.59 12.69
C GLY A 96 -2.65 9.55 13.69
N ARG A 97 -2.92 9.77 14.99
CA ARG A 97 -2.52 8.88 16.08
C ARG A 97 -3.69 8.07 16.56
N SER A 98 -3.52 6.78 16.64
CA SER A 98 -4.46 5.85 17.28
C SER A 98 -3.72 4.63 17.81
N ALA A 99 -4.43 3.79 18.58
CA ALA A 99 -3.88 2.52 19.04
C ALA A 99 -3.49 1.56 17.89
N SER A 100 -3.99 1.79 16.68
CA SER A 100 -3.67 0.98 15.49
C SER A 100 -2.39 1.41 14.78
N TYR A 101 -1.84 2.60 15.09
CA TYR A 101 -0.64 3.14 14.48
C TYR A 101 0.60 2.74 15.29
N PRO A 102 1.56 1.95 14.72
CA PRO A 102 2.71 1.46 15.47
C PRO A 102 3.60 2.58 16.01
N ALA A 103 4.01 2.50 17.28
CA ALA A 103 4.90 3.48 17.90
C ALA A 103 6.25 3.61 17.17
N ALA A 104 6.80 2.49 16.67
CA ALA A 104 8.03 2.52 15.88
C ALA A 104 7.87 3.26 14.54
N GLN A 105 6.68 3.22 13.95
CA GLN A 105 6.39 3.96 12.72
C GLN A 105 6.19 5.45 13.02
N TRP A 106 5.55 5.78 14.14
CA TRP A 106 5.45 7.15 14.61
C TRP A 106 6.83 7.78 14.83
N ALA A 107 7.72 7.07 15.53
CA ALA A 107 9.09 7.56 15.78
C ALA A 107 9.84 7.86 14.47
N ARG A 108 9.74 6.95 13.48
CA ARG A 108 10.33 7.19 12.14
C ARG A 108 9.70 8.36 11.40
N ALA A 109 8.38 8.52 11.49
CA ALA A 109 7.70 9.67 10.89
C ALA A 109 8.23 10.99 11.48
N ARG A 110 8.40 11.05 12.80
CA ARG A 110 9.00 12.20 13.49
C ARG A 110 10.45 12.45 13.06
N GLU A 111 11.26 11.39 13.01
CA GLU A 111 12.67 11.48 12.57
C GLU A 111 12.79 12.07 11.16
N VAL A 112 11.96 11.58 10.20
CA VAL A 112 11.95 12.14 8.85
C VAL A 112 11.53 13.59 8.87
N ALA A 113 10.47 13.93 9.58
CA ALA A 113 9.97 15.29 9.65
C ALA A 113 11.01 16.26 10.24
N ASP A 114 11.64 15.87 11.34
CA ASP A 114 12.65 16.69 12.02
C ASP A 114 13.91 16.84 11.15
N ARG A 115 14.37 15.77 10.50
CA ARG A 115 15.54 15.79 9.61
C ARG A 115 15.36 16.68 8.39
N PHE A 116 14.18 16.72 7.81
CA PHE A 116 13.90 17.51 6.60
C PHE A 116 13.22 18.84 6.89
N GLY A 117 12.92 19.14 8.15
CA GLY A 117 12.26 20.40 8.53
C GLY A 117 10.78 20.45 8.10
N VAL A 118 10.12 19.30 7.93
CA VAL A 118 8.69 19.25 7.57
C VAL A 118 7.83 19.64 8.77
N PRO A 119 7.01 20.70 8.68
CA PRO A 119 6.09 21.05 9.76
C PRO A 119 5.07 19.94 10.00
N VAL A 120 4.97 19.46 11.25
CA VAL A 120 4.08 18.35 11.62
C VAL A 120 3.08 18.77 12.68
N LEU A 121 1.84 18.38 12.48
CA LEU A 121 0.78 18.35 13.48
C LEU A 121 0.39 16.89 13.78
N GLU A 122 0.26 16.54 15.04
CA GLU A 122 -0.29 15.27 15.47
C GLU A 122 -1.75 15.43 15.88
N VAL A 123 -2.60 14.51 15.42
CA VAL A 123 -4.05 14.53 15.68
C VAL A 123 -4.48 13.15 16.14
N ASP A 124 -5.05 13.07 17.32
CA ASP A 124 -5.64 11.82 17.79
C ASP A 124 -6.90 11.51 16.99
N THR A 125 -7.01 10.27 16.52
CA THR A 125 -8.16 9.76 15.79
C THR A 125 -8.95 8.76 16.64
N ASP A 126 -10.25 8.70 16.43
CA ASP A 126 -11.18 8.01 17.32
C ASP A 126 -11.88 6.79 16.67
N GLU A 127 -11.30 6.26 15.60
CA GLU A 127 -11.87 5.11 14.89
C GLU A 127 -12.07 3.89 15.80
N MET A 128 -11.32 3.78 16.90
CA MET A 128 -11.47 2.68 17.86
C MET A 128 -12.84 2.66 18.55
N ASN A 129 -13.50 3.80 18.67
CA ASN A 129 -14.84 3.95 19.24
C ASN A 129 -15.95 3.81 18.18
N ASP A 130 -15.61 3.70 16.89
CA ASP A 130 -16.58 3.35 15.85
C ASP A 130 -16.84 1.84 15.85
N PRO A 131 -18.05 1.37 16.19
CA PRO A 131 -18.37 -0.06 16.22
C PRO A 131 -18.18 -0.74 14.87
N ARG A 132 -18.32 -0.01 13.75
CA ARG A 132 -18.08 -0.52 12.40
C ARG A 132 -16.62 -0.82 12.16
N TYR A 133 -15.73 0.03 12.65
CA TYR A 133 -14.28 -0.23 12.64
C TYR A 133 -13.90 -1.35 13.60
N ALA A 134 -14.41 -1.28 14.84
CA ALA A 134 -14.08 -2.22 15.91
C ALA A 134 -14.49 -3.67 15.56
N ALA A 135 -15.56 -3.86 14.78
CA ALA A 135 -15.99 -5.18 14.29
C ALA A 135 -14.98 -5.82 13.30
N ASN A 136 -13.99 -5.07 12.80
CA ASN A 136 -12.94 -5.52 11.90
C ASN A 136 -13.47 -6.17 10.59
N PRO A 137 -14.34 -5.50 9.84
CA PRO A 137 -14.80 -6.01 8.54
C PRO A 137 -13.70 -5.88 7.48
N VAL A 138 -13.91 -6.50 6.32
CA VAL A 138 -12.97 -6.43 5.18
C VAL A 138 -12.74 -4.99 4.68
N ASN A 139 -13.73 -4.12 4.84
CA ASN A 139 -13.64 -2.69 4.51
C ASN A 139 -13.26 -1.80 5.70
N ARG A 140 -12.69 -2.34 6.78
CA ARG A 140 -12.28 -1.59 7.98
C ARG A 140 -11.51 -0.31 7.65
N CYS A 141 -10.62 -0.36 6.63
CA CYS A 141 -9.80 0.79 6.23
C CYS A 141 -10.64 1.99 5.76
N TYR A 142 -11.86 1.77 5.25
CA TYR A 142 -12.79 2.84 4.91
C TYR A 142 -13.17 3.66 6.15
N PHE A 143 -13.55 3.01 7.25
CA PHE A 143 -13.94 3.69 8.48
C PHE A 143 -12.77 4.45 9.12
N CYS A 144 -11.59 3.81 9.20
CA CYS A 144 -10.37 4.45 9.69
C CYS A 144 -10.01 5.71 8.86
N LYS A 145 -10.03 5.61 7.54
CA LYS A 145 -9.69 6.74 6.67
C LYS A 145 -10.78 7.82 6.65
N SER A 146 -12.06 7.44 6.77
CA SER A 146 -13.17 8.40 6.91
C SER A 146 -13.03 9.23 8.18
N GLU A 147 -12.63 8.64 9.29
CA GLU A 147 -12.32 9.34 10.54
C GLU A 147 -11.15 10.30 10.35
N LEU A 148 -10.02 9.80 9.84
CA LEU A 148 -8.82 10.61 9.60
C LEU A 148 -9.13 11.83 8.73
N TRP A 149 -9.68 11.63 7.54
CA TRP A 149 -9.95 12.72 6.61
C TRP A 149 -11.03 13.68 7.13
N GLY A 150 -11.98 13.15 7.91
CA GLY A 150 -12.98 13.98 8.62
C GLY A 150 -12.36 14.96 9.60
N ARG A 151 -11.23 14.59 10.23
CA ARG A 151 -10.45 15.49 11.12
C ARG A 151 -9.53 16.43 10.37
N LEU A 152 -8.93 15.98 9.27
CA LEU A 152 -7.95 16.75 8.52
C LEU A 152 -8.58 17.89 7.69
N ALA A 153 -9.75 17.67 7.11
CA ALA A 153 -10.43 18.68 6.28
C ALA A 153 -10.74 20.00 7.04
N PRO A 154 -11.31 19.98 8.26
CA PRO A 154 -11.48 21.20 9.05
C PRO A 154 -10.17 21.89 9.43
N ILE A 155 -9.09 21.12 9.67
CA ILE A 155 -7.78 21.68 9.99
C ILE A 155 -7.21 22.41 8.78
N ALA A 156 -7.32 21.83 7.58
CA ALA A 156 -6.90 22.47 6.35
C ALA A 156 -7.64 23.80 6.13
N ALA A 157 -8.97 23.78 6.29
CA ALA A 157 -9.82 24.96 6.15
C ALA A 157 -9.46 26.05 7.17
N ALA A 158 -9.30 25.70 8.46
CA ALA A 158 -8.95 26.64 9.51
C ALA A 158 -7.56 27.27 9.34
N ARG A 159 -6.65 26.58 8.63
CA ARG A 159 -5.28 27.06 8.35
C ARG A 159 -5.14 27.69 6.96
N GLY A 160 -6.22 27.78 6.18
CA GLY A 160 -6.18 28.34 4.83
C GLY A 160 -5.34 27.50 3.85
N LEU A 161 -5.19 26.17 4.11
CA LEU A 161 -4.49 25.27 3.20
C LEU A 161 -5.44 24.82 2.08
N ALA A 162 -4.99 24.99 0.83
CA ALA A 162 -5.85 24.87 -0.35
C ALA A 162 -6.26 23.42 -0.65
N VAL A 163 -5.37 22.46 -0.37
CA VAL A 163 -5.65 21.04 -0.68
C VAL A 163 -5.23 20.11 0.45
N VAL A 164 -5.93 18.98 0.54
CA VAL A 164 -5.54 17.83 1.38
C VAL A 164 -5.07 16.73 0.43
N VAL A 165 -3.90 16.15 0.71
CA VAL A 165 -3.29 15.13 -0.14
C VAL A 165 -2.87 13.89 0.63
N ASP A 166 -2.82 12.74 -0.05
CA ASP A 166 -2.27 11.50 0.48
C ASP A 166 -1.15 10.92 -0.40
N GLY A 167 -0.44 9.93 0.13
CA GLY A 167 0.67 9.26 -0.56
C GLY A 167 0.25 8.04 -1.38
N THR A 168 -1.01 7.94 -1.83
CA THR A 168 -1.45 6.89 -2.75
C THR A 168 -0.70 7.03 -4.08
N ASN A 169 -0.13 5.93 -4.59
CA ASN A 169 0.66 5.90 -5.83
C ASN A 169 -0.03 5.09 -6.94
N ALA A 170 0.58 4.99 -8.12
CA ALA A 170 -0.03 4.33 -9.29
C ALA A 170 -0.24 2.83 -9.07
N ASP A 171 0.66 2.14 -8.37
CA ASP A 171 0.55 0.70 -8.11
C ASP A 171 -0.63 0.39 -7.17
N ASP A 172 -1.06 1.37 -6.39
CA ASP A 172 -2.20 1.26 -5.48
C ASP A 172 -3.57 1.29 -6.20
N LEU A 173 -3.64 1.75 -7.46
CA LEU A 173 -4.88 1.92 -8.19
C LEU A 173 -5.52 0.61 -8.65
N GLY A 174 -4.72 -0.46 -8.80
CA GLY A 174 -5.18 -1.79 -9.21
C GLY A 174 -5.81 -2.61 -8.08
N ASP A 175 -5.66 -2.20 -6.83
CA ASP A 175 -6.11 -2.92 -5.66
C ASP A 175 -7.47 -2.42 -5.16
N HIS A 176 -8.26 -3.36 -4.59
CA HIS A 176 -9.45 -2.99 -3.83
C HIS A 176 -9.04 -2.32 -2.50
N ARG A 177 -8.98 -0.99 -2.49
CA ARG A 177 -8.59 -0.18 -1.32
C ARG A 177 -9.75 0.64 -0.78
N PRO A 178 -10.50 0.13 0.20
CA PRO A 178 -11.62 0.87 0.80
C PRO A 178 -11.21 2.25 1.37
N GLY A 179 -9.96 2.38 1.84
CA GLY A 179 -9.43 3.66 2.31
C GLY A 179 -9.29 4.73 1.21
N ALA A 180 -9.00 4.34 -0.03
CA ALA A 180 -8.95 5.27 -1.16
C ALA A 180 -10.35 5.80 -1.55
N GLN A 181 -11.39 4.99 -1.35
CA GLN A 181 -12.77 5.46 -1.50
C GLN A 181 -13.08 6.57 -0.49
N ALA A 182 -12.75 6.37 0.79
CA ALA A 182 -12.96 7.39 1.82
C ALA A 182 -12.20 8.69 1.53
N ALA A 183 -10.99 8.61 0.98
CA ALA A 183 -10.21 9.76 0.56
C ALA A 183 -10.93 10.55 -0.54
N ARG A 184 -11.36 9.88 -1.62
CA ARG A 184 -12.08 10.52 -2.73
C ARG A 184 -13.38 11.19 -2.28
N GLU A 185 -14.16 10.53 -1.43
CA GLU A 185 -15.42 11.08 -0.88
C GLU A 185 -15.21 12.35 -0.06
N ARG A 186 -14.00 12.57 0.46
CA ARG A 186 -13.60 13.74 1.23
C ARG A 186 -12.79 14.77 0.44
N GLY A 187 -12.67 14.61 -0.87
CA GLY A 187 -11.93 15.53 -1.73
C GLY A 187 -10.41 15.51 -1.49
N VAL A 188 -9.87 14.39 -0.99
CA VAL A 188 -8.43 14.22 -0.82
C VAL A 188 -7.82 13.86 -2.16
N HIS A 189 -6.79 14.58 -2.59
CA HIS A 189 -6.04 14.32 -3.80
C HIS A 189 -4.93 13.29 -3.59
N SER A 190 -4.61 12.54 -4.63
CA SER A 190 -3.51 11.57 -4.64
C SER A 190 -2.52 11.90 -5.75
N PRO A 191 -1.72 12.98 -5.63
CA PRO A 191 -0.92 13.50 -6.73
C PRO A 191 0.12 12.52 -7.25
N LEU A 192 0.62 11.59 -6.43
CA LEU A 192 1.52 10.54 -6.91
C LEU A 192 0.80 9.58 -7.86
N ALA A 193 -0.44 9.18 -7.53
CA ALA A 193 -1.25 8.35 -8.41
C ALA A 193 -1.71 9.11 -9.66
N GLU A 194 -2.14 10.36 -9.52
CA GLU A 194 -2.58 11.23 -10.62
C GLU A 194 -1.48 11.44 -11.66
N LEU A 195 -0.22 11.53 -11.21
CA LEU A 195 0.97 11.69 -12.07
C LEU A 195 1.62 10.38 -12.48
N GLY A 196 1.05 9.24 -12.08
CA GLY A 196 1.50 7.93 -12.49
C GLY A 196 2.83 7.48 -11.86
N PHE A 197 3.17 7.93 -10.64
CA PHE A 197 4.34 7.44 -9.93
C PHE A 197 4.17 6.00 -9.50
N THR A 198 5.10 5.15 -9.88
CA THR A 198 5.23 3.79 -9.36
C THR A 198 5.99 3.79 -8.02
N LYS A 199 5.87 2.69 -7.27
CA LYS A 199 6.60 2.51 -6.01
C LYS A 199 8.11 2.55 -6.21
N ASP A 200 8.60 1.97 -7.29
CA ASP A 200 10.03 1.94 -7.59
C ASP A 200 10.57 3.32 -7.93
N GLU A 201 9.84 4.13 -8.68
CA GLU A 201 10.19 5.53 -8.95
C GLU A 201 10.24 6.37 -7.67
N ILE A 202 9.24 6.21 -6.79
CA ILE A 202 9.21 6.90 -5.50
C ILE A 202 10.41 6.52 -4.64
N ARG A 203 10.76 5.22 -4.58
CA ARG A 203 11.95 4.74 -3.86
C ARG A 203 13.24 5.30 -4.44
N ALA A 204 13.40 5.25 -5.76
CA ALA A 204 14.58 5.80 -6.43
C ALA A 204 14.75 7.30 -6.15
N ARG A 205 13.66 8.08 -6.25
CA ARG A 205 13.68 9.52 -5.95
C ARG A 205 13.91 9.80 -4.46
N SER A 206 13.31 9.00 -3.57
CA SER A 206 13.55 9.09 -2.12
C SER A 206 15.01 8.82 -1.76
N ALA A 207 15.62 7.80 -2.36
CA ALA A 207 17.05 7.48 -2.18
C ALA A 207 17.94 8.64 -2.66
N ALA A 208 17.66 9.19 -3.85
CA ALA A 208 18.40 10.32 -4.41
C ALA A 208 18.30 11.59 -3.53
N ARG A 209 17.20 11.75 -2.77
CA ARG A 209 17.00 12.82 -1.80
C ARG A 209 17.55 12.52 -0.41
N GLY A 210 18.08 11.32 -0.17
CA GLY A 210 18.57 10.88 1.12
C GLY A 210 17.47 10.71 2.18
N ILE A 211 16.22 10.45 1.76
CA ILE A 211 15.10 10.17 2.66
C ILE A 211 15.30 8.77 3.26
N PRO A 212 15.41 8.64 4.59
CA PRO A 212 15.86 7.38 5.23
C PRO A 212 14.85 6.23 5.09
N THR A 213 13.63 6.51 4.69
CA THR A 213 12.57 5.50 4.51
C THR A 213 12.47 4.94 3.09
N TRP A 214 13.42 5.27 2.20
CA TRP A 214 13.38 4.91 0.77
C TRP A 214 13.28 3.40 0.53
N ASP A 215 13.95 2.58 1.34
CA ASP A 215 13.97 1.10 1.26
C ASP A 215 13.02 0.43 2.26
N GLN A 216 12.30 1.24 3.06
CA GLN A 216 11.44 0.71 4.10
C GLN A 216 10.38 -0.24 3.53
N PRO A 217 10.25 -1.44 4.13
CA PRO A 217 9.16 -2.35 3.80
C PRO A 217 7.79 -1.73 4.10
N SER A 218 6.75 -2.21 3.40
CA SER A 218 5.37 -1.82 3.70
C SER A 218 5.02 -2.11 5.15
N SER A 219 4.62 -1.09 5.90
CA SER A 219 4.26 -1.17 7.32
C SER A 219 2.77 -0.83 7.52
N PRO A 220 1.87 -1.80 7.26
CA PRO A 220 0.45 -1.59 7.51
C PRO A 220 0.17 -1.46 9.01
N CYS A 221 -1.00 -0.88 9.37
CA CYS A 221 -1.41 -0.67 10.76
C CYS A 221 -1.51 -1.99 11.56
N LEU A 222 -1.40 -1.93 12.89
CA LEU A 222 -1.47 -3.10 13.78
C LEU A 222 -2.77 -3.91 13.60
N SER A 223 -3.88 -3.25 13.29
CA SER A 223 -5.15 -3.93 13.04
C SER A 223 -5.10 -4.92 11.87
N SER A 224 -4.15 -4.75 10.93
CA SER A 224 -3.95 -5.70 9.84
C SER A 224 -3.42 -7.07 10.29
N ARG A 225 -2.96 -7.18 11.53
CA ARG A 225 -2.48 -8.43 12.15
C ARG A 225 -3.63 -9.27 12.72
N LEU A 226 -4.82 -8.71 12.84
CA LEU A 226 -6.00 -9.41 13.32
C LEU A 226 -6.79 -9.96 12.12
N PRO A 227 -7.21 -11.24 12.13
CA PRO A 227 -8.12 -11.78 11.12
C PRO A 227 -9.42 -10.97 11.05
N TYR A 228 -9.97 -10.82 9.86
CA TYR A 228 -11.27 -10.14 9.70
C TYR A 228 -12.34 -10.81 10.57
N GLY A 229 -13.23 -10.01 11.16
CA GLY A 229 -14.23 -10.45 12.13
C GLY A 229 -13.70 -10.60 13.56
N THR A 230 -12.37 -10.62 13.77
CA THR A 230 -11.82 -10.53 15.13
C THR A 230 -11.84 -9.07 15.57
N ALA A 231 -12.62 -8.74 16.59
CA ALA A 231 -12.78 -7.37 17.06
C ALA A 231 -11.44 -6.66 17.32
N VAL A 232 -11.29 -5.45 16.82
CA VAL A 232 -10.14 -4.59 17.12
C VAL A 232 -10.32 -4.01 18.52
N THR A 233 -9.38 -4.29 19.40
CA THR A 233 -9.35 -3.73 20.76
C THR A 233 -7.94 -3.26 21.10
N SER A 234 -7.82 -2.23 21.93
CA SER A 234 -6.52 -1.72 22.37
C SER A 234 -5.64 -2.80 23.00
N LEU A 235 -6.24 -3.76 23.73
CA LEU A 235 -5.50 -4.87 24.33
C LEU A 235 -4.87 -5.78 23.24
N ARG A 236 -5.63 -6.14 22.21
CA ARG A 236 -5.13 -7.00 21.12
C ARG A 236 -4.05 -6.30 20.30
N LEU A 237 -4.24 -5.01 19.99
CA LEU A 237 -3.24 -4.21 19.28
C LEU A 237 -1.95 -4.11 20.07
N ARG A 238 -2.02 -3.83 21.38
CA ARG A 238 -0.85 -3.77 22.27
C ARG A 238 -0.12 -5.09 22.31
N ARG A 239 -0.81 -6.23 22.47
CA ARG A 239 -0.18 -7.57 22.45
C ARG A 239 0.59 -7.83 21.15
N VAL A 240 0.03 -7.43 20.01
CA VAL A 240 0.72 -7.56 18.71
C VAL A 240 1.96 -6.67 18.68
N GLU A 241 1.84 -5.42 19.09
CA GLU A 241 2.95 -4.46 19.07
C GLU A 241 4.08 -4.89 20.00
N GLU A 242 3.76 -5.31 21.23
CA GLU A 242 4.74 -5.81 22.20
C GLU A 242 5.46 -7.07 21.69
N ALA A 243 4.73 -7.99 21.05
CA ALA A 243 5.32 -9.19 20.45
C ALA A 243 6.25 -8.85 19.26
N GLU A 244 5.84 -7.92 18.35
CA GLU A 244 6.71 -7.46 17.27
C GLU A 244 7.95 -6.73 17.83
N ALA A 245 7.80 -5.91 18.86
CA ALA A 245 8.90 -5.22 19.53
C ALA A 245 9.89 -6.19 20.21
N ALA A 246 9.39 -7.21 20.92
CA ALA A 246 10.23 -8.23 21.54
C ALA A 246 11.06 -9.00 20.50
N LEU A 247 10.47 -9.37 19.36
CA LEU A 247 11.19 -10.04 18.27
C LEU A 247 12.24 -9.12 17.64
N ARG A 248 11.94 -7.83 17.48
CA ARG A 248 12.93 -6.83 17.04
C ARG A 248 14.11 -6.71 18.01
N ALA A 249 13.85 -6.73 19.32
CA ALA A 249 14.89 -6.68 20.36
C ALA A 249 15.81 -7.91 20.33
N LEU A 250 15.36 -9.05 19.78
CA LEU A 250 16.17 -10.24 19.51
C LEU A 250 17.01 -10.16 18.22
N GLY A 251 17.02 -8.99 17.53
CA GLY A 251 17.81 -8.78 16.32
C GLY A 251 17.13 -9.25 15.03
N ILE A 252 15.82 -9.55 15.05
CA ILE A 252 15.10 -9.90 13.82
C ILE A 252 14.86 -8.63 13.00
N GLU A 253 15.47 -8.55 11.84
CA GLU A 253 15.37 -7.44 10.88
C GLU A 253 14.38 -7.75 9.73
N GLY A 254 14.21 -6.83 8.78
CA GLY A 254 13.36 -7.00 7.59
C GLY A 254 11.86 -6.96 7.90
N ASN A 255 11.05 -7.61 7.07
CA ASN A 255 9.62 -7.72 7.31
C ASN A 255 9.36 -8.68 8.47
N LEU A 256 8.67 -8.17 9.47
CA LEU A 256 8.22 -8.93 10.63
C LEU A 256 6.76 -8.60 10.89
N ARG A 257 5.91 -9.62 11.02
CA ARG A 257 4.52 -9.48 11.44
C ARG A 257 4.12 -10.58 12.40
N VAL A 258 3.49 -10.20 13.50
CA VAL A 258 2.87 -11.14 14.43
C VAL A 258 1.36 -11.11 14.23
N ARG A 259 0.81 -12.19 13.64
CA ARG A 259 -0.63 -12.35 13.43
C ARG A 259 -1.29 -12.92 14.67
N TYR A 260 -2.38 -12.29 15.10
CA TYR A 260 -3.16 -12.67 16.28
C TYR A 260 -4.25 -13.69 15.92
N PHE A 261 -4.23 -14.86 16.58
CA PHE A 261 -5.26 -15.90 16.45
C PHE A 261 -5.75 -16.38 17.82
N GLY A 262 -6.08 -15.45 18.73
CA GLY A 262 -6.50 -15.78 20.10
C GLY A 262 -5.32 -16.24 20.97
N ASP A 263 -5.27 -17.54 21.24
CA ASP A 263 -4.19 -18.15 22.02
C ASP A 263 -2.95 -18.51 21.18
N LEU A 264 -3.02 -18.29 19.88
CA LEU A 264 -1.95 -18.56 18.92
C LEU A 264 -1.44 -17.24 18.32
N ALA A 265 -0.11 -17.12 18.20
CA ALA A 265 0.56 -16.09 17.43
C ALA A 265 1.29 -16.73 16.24
N LYS A 266 0.99 -16.26 15.02
CA LYS A 266 1.75 -16.63 13.82
C LYS A 266 2.77 -15.56 13.52
N VAL A 267 4.05 -15.91 13.51
CA VAL A 267 5.13 -15.00 13.13
C VAL A 267 5.41 -15.16 11.63
N GLU A 268 5.35 -14.05 10.90
CA GLU A 268 5.71 -13.95 9.48
C GLU A 268 7.00 -13.14 9.37
N LEU A 269 8.01 -13.73 8.72
CA LEU A 269 9.33 -13.16 8.52
C LEU A 269 9.68 -13.20 7.03
N ASP A 270 10.54 -12.29 6.58
CA ASP A 270 11.19 -12.48 5.29
C ASP A 270 12.00 -13.80 5.31
N PRO A 271 12.03 -14.55 4.21
CA PRO A 271 12.92 -15.68 4.11
C PRO A 271 14.35 -15.15 4.24
N GLY A 272 15.02 -15.48 5.35
CA GLY A 272 16.45 -15.21 5.51
C GLY A 272 17.25 -15.86 4.39
N PRO A 273 18.56 -15.52 4.24
CA PRO A 273 19.41 -16.20 3.30
C PRO A 273 19.31 -17.71 3.57
N ARG A 274 18.92 -18.48 2.57
CA ARG A 274 18.93 -19.94 2.66
C ARG A 274 20.40 -20.36 2.73
N THR A 275 20.86 -20.72 3.92
CA THR A 275 22.17 -21.35 4.15
C THR A 275 22.17 -22.75 3.56
#